data_a267b01fa92b08d025c17fdbac42351b
#
_entry.id   a267b01fa92b08d025c17fdbac42351b
#
_cell.length_a   1.000
_cell.length_b   1.000
_cell.length_c   1.000
_cell.angle_alpha   90.00
_cell.angle_beta   90.00
_cell.angle_gamma   90.00
#
_symmetry.space_group_name_H-M   'P 1'
#
loop_
_entity.id
_entity.type
_entity.pdbx_description
1 polymer ?
#
loop_
_entity_poly.entity_id
_entity_poly.type
_entity_poly.pdbx_seq_one_letter_code
_entity_poly.pdbx_strand_id
1 'polypeptide(L)'
;MPQYLEIFTHKFSNAEDMHEHLRRDTQNFAKIEKRLQRSGMVSATQYVSEHLGEYKHVGQLLCESKEAHDACMAIMNSHDWDAEIPKQTSFETLKQYA
;
A
#
# COMPACT_ATOMS: atom_id res chain seq x y z
N MET A 1 -13.89 -12.00 14.43
CA MET A 1 -13.81 -11.70 13.00
C MET A 1 -12.35 -11.77 12.54
N PRO A 2 -12.03 -12.53 11.48
CA PRO A 2 -10.66 -12.55 10.99
C PRO A 2 -10.25 -11.21 10.39
N GLN A 3 -9.01 -10.82 10.63
CA GLN A 3 -8.41 -9.66 9.98
C GLN A 3 -7.98 -10.01 8.56
N TYR A 4 -7.88 -8.99 7.72
CA TYR A 4 -7.41 -9.11 6.34
C TYR A 4 -6.21 -8.20 6.13
N LEU A 5 -5.20 -8.72 5.45
CA LEU A 5 -3.97 -8.00 5.13
C LEU A 5 -3.86 -7.86 3.63
N GLU A 6 -3.69 -6.63 3.16
CA GLU A 6 -3.37 -6.36 1.77
C GLU A 6 -1.88 -6.02 1.66
N ILE A 7 -1.18 -6.67 0.75
CA ILE A 7 0.24 -6.41 0.49
C ILE A 7 0.37 -5.92 -0.94
N PHE A 8 0.97 -4.74 -1.13
CA PHE A 8 1.31 -4.26 -2.47
C PHE A 8 2.82 -4.20 -2.61
N THR A 9 3.31 -4.64 -3.76
CA THR A 9 4.73 -4.61 -4.08
C THR A 9 4.93 -3.82 -5.36
N HIS A 10 5.79 -2.80 -5.29
CA HIS A 10 6.19 -2.00 -6.44
C HIS A 10 7.68 -2.20 -6.68
N LYS A 11 8.05 -2.61 -7.90
CA LYS A 11 9.45 -2.78 -8.30
C LYS A 11 9.81 -1.74 -9.34
N PHE A 12 10.97 -1.11 -9.15
CA PHE A 12 11.45 -0.01 -9.98
C PHE A 12 12.77 -0.38 -10.65
N SER A 13 13.07 0.28 -11.78
CA SER A 13 14.30 0.04 -12.51
C SER A 13 15.50 0.79 -11.92
N ASN A 14 15.25 1.81 -11.10
CA ASN A 14 16.31 2.64 -10.52
C ASN A 14 15.84 3.29 -9.22
N ALA A 15 16.81 3.78 -8.45
CA ALA A 15 16.55 4.39 -7.14
C ALA A 15 15.76 5.70 -7.26
N GLU A 16 16.03 6.50 -8.29
CA GLU A 16 15.37 7.79 -8.47
C GLU A 16 13.86 7.63 -8.60
N ASP A 17 13.42 6.70 -9.44
CA ASP A 17 12.00 6.41 -9.61
C ASP A 17 11.36 5.92 -8.31
N MET A 18 12.03 5.04 -7.59
CA MET A 18 11.53 4.54 -6.31
C MET A 18 11.37 5.68 -5.29
N HIS A 19 12.38 6.53 -5.15
CA HIS A 19 12.33 7.64 -4.18
C HIS A 19 11.24 8.64 -4.52
N GLU A 20 11.03 8.96 -5.81
CA GLU A 20 9.96 9.84 -6.24
C GLU A 20 8.59 9.21 -5.97
N HIS A 21 8.45 7.91 -6.22
CA HIS A 21 7.22 7.17 -5.89
C HIS A 21 6.92 7.25 -4.40
N LEU A 22 7.93 7.00 -3.55
CA LEU A 22 7.75 7.03 -2.10
C LEU A 22 7.33 8.41 -1.61
N ARG A 23 7.91 9.47 -2.17
CA ARG A 23 7.56 10.84 -1.82
C ARG A 23 6.08 11.13 -2.12
N ARG A 24 5.64 10.78 -3.34
CA ARG A 24 4.24 10.99 -3.75
C ARG A 24 3.28 10.11 -2.96
N ASP A 25 3.66 8.86 -2.73
CA ASP A 25 2.86 7.90 -1.96
C ASP A 25 2.62 8.41 -0.54
N THR A 26 3.65 8.89 0.13
CA THR A 26 3.54 9.43 1.49
C THR A 26 2.60 10.62 1.54
N GLN A 27 2.73 11.56 0.59
CA GLN A 27 1.87 12.74 0.53
C GLN A 27 0.41 12.37 0.26
N ASN A 28 0.19 11.42 -0.63
CA ASN A 28 -1.16 11.02 -1.02
C ASN A 28 -1.82 10.17 0.06
N PHE A 29 -1.07 9.27 0.70
CA PHE A 29 -1.60 8.45 1.79
C PHE A 29 -2.09 9.35 2.94
N ALA A 30 -1.35 10.39 3.28
CA ALA A 30 -1.74 11.32 4.33
C ALA A 30 -3.12 11.95 4.09
N LYS A 31 -3.52 12.11 2.82
CA LYS A 31 -4.81 12.70 2.46
C LYS A 31 -6.00 11.78 2.76
N ILE A 32 -5.78 10.48 2.79
CA ILE A 32 -6.85 9.49 2.95
C ILE A 32 -6.74 8.65 4.22
N GLU A 33 -5.68 8.83 4.99
CA GLU A 33 -5.40 7.98 6.17
C GLU A 33 -6.55 7.96 7.16
N LYS A 34 -7.13 9.11 7.48
CA LYS A 34 -8.25 9.17 8.42
C LYS A 34 -9.50 8.45 7.90
N ARG A 35 -9.75 8.54 6.60
CA ARG A 35 -10.86 7.81 5.99
C ARG A 35 -10.65 6.31 6.07
N LEU A 36 -9.42 5.85 5.84
CA LEU A 36 -9.06 4.44 5.95
C LEU A 36 -9.26 3.96 7.38
N GLN A 37 -8.79 4.74 8.37
CA GLN A 37 -8.97 4.40 9.78
C GLN A 37 -10.45 4.28 10.15
N ARG A 38 -11.28 5.22 9.71
CA ARG A 38 -12.72 5.17 9.95
C ARG A 38 -13.40 3.99 9.26
N SER A 39 -12.80 3.48 8.19
CA SER A 39 -13.33 2.33 7.45
C SER A 39 -12.82 0.99 7.97
N GLY A 40 -11.97 0.99 9.02
CA GLY A 40 -11.53 -0.22 9.70
C GLY A 40 -10.07 -0.61 9.45
N MET A 41 -9.25 0.30 8.94
CA MET A 41 -7.80 0.08 8.88
C MET A 41 -7.23 0.05 10.30
N VAL A 42 -6.52 -1.02 10.64
CA VAL A 42 -5.86 -1.18 11.92
C VAL A 42 -4.46 -0.58 11.89
N SER A 43 -3.71 -0.86 10.82
CA SER A 43 -2.35 -0.35 10.68
C SER A 43 -1.93 -0.34 9.22
N ALA A 44 -0.93 0.49 8.92
CA ALA A 44 -0.28 0.52 7.63
C ALA A 44 1.23 0.59 7.88
N THR A 45 1.99 -0.27 7.20
CA THR A 45 3.44 -0.32 7.32
C THR A 45 4.07 -0.37 5.93
N GLN A 46 5.30 0.14 5.82
CA GLN A 46 6.01 0.18 4.55
C GLN A 46 7.44 -0.30 4.73
N TYR A 47 7.93 -0.99 3.72
CA TYR A 47 9.30 -1.51 3.68
C TYR A 47 9.90 -1.18 2.32
N VAL A 48 11.20 -0.94 2.28
CA VAL A 48 11.92 -0.70 1.03
C VAL A 48 13.15 -1.57 0.96
N SER A 49 13.55 -1.94 -0.26
CA SER A 49 14.81 -2.63 -0.52
C SER A 49 15.58 -1.85 -1.60
N GLU A 50 16.86 -1.61 -1.35
CA GLU A 50 17.80 -1.02 -2.30
C GLU A 50 19.04 -1.90 -2.43
N HIS A 51 18.90 -3.19 -2.11
CA HIS A 51 20.04 -4.10 -2.01
C HIS A 51 20.30 -4.78 -3.36
N LEU A 52 21.59 -4.84 -3.76
CA LEU A 52 22.04 -5.55 -4.98
C LEU A 52 21.31 -5.10 -6.26
N GLY A 53 21.03 -3.79 -6.38
CA GLY A 53 20.36 -3.26 -7.58
C GLY A 53 18.88 -3.55 -7.66
N GLU A 54 18.28 -4.07 -6.60
CA GLU A 54 16.84 -4.24 -6.51
C GLU A 54 16.23 -3.03 -5.81
N TYR A 55 15.24 -2.40 -6.47
CA TYR A 55 14.56 -1.21 -5.93
C TYR A 55 13.10 -1.55 -5.76
N LYS A 56 12.71 -1.84 -4.52
CA LYS A 56 11.38 -2.38 -4.22
C LYS A 56 10.75 -1.65 -3.04
N HIS A 57 9.48 -1.34 -3.17
CA HIS A 57 8.63 -0.79 -2.10
C HIS A 57 7.51 -1.78 -1.82
N VAL A 58 7.34 -2.16 -0.55
CA VAL A 58 6.26 -3.05 -0.11
C VAL A 58 5.42 -2.31 0.91
N GLY A 59 4.13 -2.18 0.62
CA GLY A 59 3.15 -1.62 1.56
C GLY A 59 2.25 -2.72 2.10
N GLN A 60 1.89 -2.62 3.38
CA GLN A 60 0.98 -3.55 4.02
C GLN A 60 -0.14 -2.76 4.69
N LEU A 61 -1.39 -3.15 4.42
CA LEU A 61 -2.57 -2.55 5.01
C LEU A 61 -3.33 -3.63 5.76
N LEU A 62 -3.41 -3.51 7.09
CA LEU A 62 -4.13 -4.45 7.93
C LEU A 62 -5.51 -3.90 8.25
N CYS A 63 -6.56 -4.66 7.94
CA CYS A 63 -7.96 -4.28 8.15
C CYS A 63 -8.63 -5.24 9.13
N GLU A 64 -9.57 -4.72 9.92
CA GLU A 64 -10.19 -5.47 11.02
C GLU A 64 -11.12 -6.59 10.57
N SER A 65 -11.61 -6.55 9.32
CA SER A 65 -12.57 -7.51 8.78
C SER A 65 -12.54 -7.50 7.26
N LYS A 66 -13.27 -8.42 6.64
CA LYS A 66 -13.43 -8.44 5.18
C LYS A 66 -14.13 -7.16 4.69
N GLU A 67 -15.18 -6.74 5.37
CA GLU A 67 -15.94 -5.53 5.02
C GLU A 67 -15.05 -4.29 5.11
N ALA A 68 -14.23 -4.20 6.16
CA ALA A 68 -13.26 -3.12 6.32
C ALA A 68 -12.23 -3.13 5.19
N HIS A 69 -11.72 -4.31 4.85
CA HIS A 69 -10.78 -4.47 3.74
C HIS A 69 -11.39 -3.98 2.42
N ASP A 70 -12.61 -4.40 2.12
CA ASP A 70 -13.28 -4.01 0.87
C ASP A 70 -13.51 -2.49 0.83
N ALA A 71 -13.91 -1.89 1.95
CA ALA A 71 -14.11 -0.45 2.04
C ALA A 71 -12.80 0.32 1.88
N CYS A 72 -11.72 -0.14 2.52
CA CYS A 72 -10.41 0.48 2.39
C CYS A 72 -9.87 0.38 0.97
N MET A 73 -10.04 -0.78 0.31
CA MET A 73 -9.58 -0.96 -1.06
C MET A 73 -10.36 -0.05 -2.03
N ALA A 74 -11.65 0.17 -1.79
CA ALA A 74 -12.42 1.11 -2.60
C ALA A 74 -11.87 2.53 -2.48
N ILE A 75 -11.49 2.96 -1.28
CA ILE A 75 -10.87 4.27 -1.06
C ILE A 75 -9.51 4.34 -1.76
N MET A 76 -8.66 3.32 -1.58
CA MET A 76 -7.33 3.25 -2.18
C MET A 76 -7.40 3.31 -3.71
N ASN A 77 -8.32 2.55 -4.31
CA ASN A 77 -8.44 2.44 -5.76
C ASN A 77 -9.06 3.67 -6.41
N SER A 78 -9.85 4.45 -5.69
CA SER A 78 -10.47 5.67 -6.20
C SER A 78 -9.63 6.92 -6.02
N HIS A 79 -8.56 6.85 -5.22
CA HIS A 79 -7.68 7.99 -4.97
C HIS A 79 -6.71 8.20 -6.13
N ASP A 80 -6.49 9.45 -6.52
CA ASP A 80 -5.46 9.80 -7.50
C ASP A 80 -4.11 9.90 -6.77
N TRP A 81 -3.27 8.90 -6.99
CA TRP A 81 -1.96 8.81 -6.31
C TRP A 81 -0.89 9.64 -6.97
N ASP A 82 -1.15 10.22 -8.14
CA ASP A 82 -0.16 11.00 -8.90
C ASP A 82 1.15 10.21 -9.06
N ALA A 83 1.02 8.92 -9.34
CA ALA A 83 2.14 7.99 -9.30
C ALA A 83 2.42 7.36 -10.68
N GLU A 84 2.42 8.16 -11.74
CA GLU A 84 2.75 7.72 -13.10
C GLU A 84 4.27 7.57 -13.25
N ILE A 85 4.83 6.65 -12.48
CA ILE A 85 6.27 6.35 -12.49
C ILE A 85 6.40 4.91 -12.96
N PRO A 86 7.30 4.62 -13.91
CA PRO A 86 7.46 3.24 -14.40
C PRO A 86 7.76 2.27 -13.26
N LYS A 87 6.94 1.22 -13.15
CA LYS A 87 7.08 0.20 -12.10
C LYS A 87 6.30 -1.05 -12.46
N GLN A 88 6.66 -2.15 -11.81
CA GLN A 88 5.88 -3.38 -11.81
C GLN A 88 5.16 -3.47 -10.48
N THR A 89 3.85 -3.66 -10.51
CA THR A 89 3.03 -3.72 -9.29
C THR A 89 2.36 -5.08 -9.17
N SER A 90 2.37 -5.62 -7.96
CA SER A 90 1.61 -6.83 -7.63
C SER A 90 0.88 -6.63 -6.31
N PHE A 91 -0.22 -7.36 -6.15
CA PHE A 91 -1.08 -7.30 -4.96
C PHE A 91 -1.31 -8.70 -4.43
N GLU A 92 -1.45 -8.81 -3.11
CA GLU A 92 -1.79 -10.06 -2.45
C GLU A 92 -2.71 -9.76 -1.27
N THR A 93 -3.82 -10.50 -1.19
CA THR A 93 -4.76 -10.38 -0.08
C THR A 93 -4.68 -11.63 0.77
N LEU A 94 -4.42 -11.47 2.07
CA LEU A 94 -4.31 -12.56 3.01
C LEU A 94 -5.37 -12.43 4.09
N LYS A 95 -6.00 -13.56 4.43
CA LYS A 95 -6.97 -13.64 5.51
C LYS A 95 -6.30 -14.27 6.73
N GLN A 96 -6.53 -13.70 7.90
CA GLN A 96 -6.03 -14.26 9.16
C GLN A 96 -6.55 -15.69 9.34
N TYR A 97 -5.64 -16.62 9.59
CA TYR A 97 -5.99 -18.03 9.72
C TYR A 97 -6.57 -18.36 11.10
N ALA A 98 -5.94 -17.89 12.16
CA ALA A 98 -6.35 -18.22 13.52
C ALA A 98 -6.05 -17.09 14.49
#